data_268b6e1c0e0a993ba07221117a6e85b5
#
_entry.id   268b6e1c0e0a993ba07221117a6e85b5
#
_cell.length_a   1.000
_cell.length_b   1.000
_cell.length_c   1.000
_cell.angle_alpha   90.00
_cell.angle_beta   90.00
_cell.angle_gamma   90.00
#
_symmetry.space_group_name_H-M   'P 1'
#
loop_
_entity.id
_entity.type
_entity.pdbx_description
1 polymer ?
#
loop_
_entity_poly.entity_id
_entity_poly.type
_entity_poly.pdbx_seq_one_letter_code
_entity_poly.pdbx_strand_id
1 'polypeptide(L)'
;DRKIYSVNDKEFAAYGKVHTGYDVSDLLSALDKSTPLPDAVGYVPSEAALENTKLFGLLQNNAYGGMPVQLGWCNGHNTKLNCLEYHRDSEFNIGLYDFVLLVAKEDDIVDGKLDTSKIMAFKAKAGDVVEVYATTLHYAPCNATKDGCFKVVIALPKGTNGAKPNITPVYDEDLSLIHISEPTRRRG
;
A
#
# COMPACT_ATOMS: atom_id res chain seq x y z
N ASP A 1 23.11 1.95 4.56
CA ASP A 1 21.87 2.75 4.59
C ASP A 1 21.32 2.89 3.18
N ARG A 2 20.02 2.61 3.01
CA ARG A 2 19.33 2.73 1.73
C ARG A 2 18.88 4.17 1.51
N LYS A 3 19.09 4.72 0.30
CA LYS A 3 18.59 6.05 -0.05
C LYS A 3 17.06 6.05 -0.05
N ILE A 4 16.45 7.07 0.56
CA ILE A 4 15.01 7.30 0.53
C ILE A 4 14.74 8.46 -0.43
N TYR A 5 13.95 8.20 -1.46
CA TYR A 5 13.47 9.17 -2.44
C TYR A 5 12.11 9.74 -2.00
N SER A 6 11.65 10.78 -2.66
CA SER A 6 10.27 11.24 -2.56
C SER A 6 9.38 10.51 -3.58
N VAL A 7 8.10 10.30 -3.25
CA VAL A 7 7.11 9.86 -4.25
C VAL A 7 6.91 10.88 -5.38
N ASN A 8 7.41 12.11 -5.21
CA ASN A 8 7.41 13.15 -6.24
C ASN A 8 8.70 13.17 -7.09
N ASP A 9 9.69 12.35 -6.78
CA ASP A 9 10.89 12.21 -7.58
C ASP A 9 10.60 11.37 -8.84
N LYS A 10 11.35 11.65 -9.92
CA LYS A 10 11.18 10.97 -11.21
C LYS A 10 11.33 9.45 -11.11
N GLU A 11 12.09 8.97 -10.14
CA GLU A 11 12.33 7.54 -9.89
C GLU A 11 11.04 6.82 -9.51
N PHE A 12 10.06 7.51 -8.91
CA PHE A 12 8.78 6.91 -8.53
C PHE A 12 7.87 6.60 -9.72
N ALA A 13 8.05 7.27 -10.86
CA ALA A 13 7.18 7.09 -12.04
C ALA A 13 7.10 5.64 -12.56
N ALA A 14 8.10 4.81 -12.25
CA ALA A 14 8.09 3.39 -12.59
C ALA A 14 7.22 2.53 -11.65
N TYR A 15 6.86 3.05 -10.49
CA TYR A 15 6.17 2.32 -9.42
C TYR A 15 4.75 2.83 -9.15
N GLY A 16 4.50 4.08 -9.44
CA GLY A 16 3.23 4.71 -9.14
C GLY A 16 3.17 6.18 -9.55
N LYS A 17 2.19 6.88 -9.00
CA LYS A 17 1.91 8.27 -9.31
C LYS A 17 1.28 8.97 -8.11
N VAL A 18 1.62 10.24 -7.90
CA VAL A 18 0.92 11.12 -6.95
C VAL A 18 -0.19 11.85 -7.69
N HIS A 19 -1.41 11.73 -7.18
CA HIS A 19 -2.58 12.43 -7.71
C HIS A 19 -2.79 13.73 -6.98
N THR A 20 -3.13 14.78 -7.72
CA THR A 20 -3.50 16.11 -7.19
C THR A 20 -4.99 16.37 -7.39
N GLY A 21 -5.54 17.33 -6.65
CA GLY A 21 -6.92 17.76 -6.83
C GLY A 21 -7.95 17.03 -5.97
N TYR A 22 -7.55 16.07 -5.13
CA TYR A 22 -8.41 15.46 -4.14
C TYR A 22 -8.31 16.19 -2.80
N ASP A 23 -9.45 16.59 -2.23
CA ASP A 23 -9.53 17.05 -0.86
C ASP A 23 -9.63 15.83 0.08
N VAL A 24 -8.56 15.57 0.81
CA VAL A 24 -8.43 14.40 1.70
C VAL A 24 -8.85 14.67 3.15
N SER A 25 -9.31 15.88 3.46
CA SER A 25 -9.50 16.35 4.84
C SER A 25 -10.54 15.52 5.62
N ASP A 26 -11.67 15.19 5.00
CA ASP A 26 -12.71 14.39 5.64
C ASP A 26 -12.26 12.94 5.86
N LEU A 27 -11.56 12.36 4.89
CA LEU A 27 -11.02 11.01 4.96
C LEU A 27 -9.97 10.89 6.06
N LEU A 28 -9.02 11.83 6.14
CA LEU A 28 -7.98 11.82 7.15
C LEU A 28 -8.55 12.09 8.56
N SER A 29 -9.58 12.93 8.66
CA SER A 29 -10.30 13.12 9.92
C SER A 29 -10.99 11.82 10.40
N ALA A 30 -11.61 11.07 9.48
CA ALA A 30 -12.21 9.78 9.80
C ALA A 30 -11.16 8.75 10.19
N LEU A 31 -10.03 8.70 9.46
CA LEU A 31 -8.90 7.83 9.80
C LEU A 31 -8.36 8.09 11.20
N ASP A 32 -8.17 9.35 11.56
CA ASP A 32 -7.66 9.74 12.88
C ASP A 32 -8.59 9.33 14.00
N LYS A 33 -9.89 9.65 13.88
CA LYS A 33 -10.88 9.49 14.93
C LYS A 33 -11.44 8.07 15.08
N SER A 34 -11.49 7.31 13.99
CA SER A 34 -12.25 6.06 13.92
C SER A 34 -11.40 4.81 13.80
N THR A 35 -10.08 4.95 13.70
CA THR A 35 -9.19 3.80 13.58
C THR A 35 -8.12 3.79 14.67
N PRO A 36 -7.70 2.61 15.15
CA PRO A 36 -6.68 2.52 16.19
C PRO A 36 -5.27 2.81 15.66
N LEU A 37 -4.34 3.06 16.56
CA LEU A 37 -2.91 3.02 16.31
C LEU A 37 -2.30 1.89 17.14
N PRO A 38 -2.14 0.69 16.59
CA PRO A 38 -1.56 -0.44 17.31
C PRO A 38 -0.04 -0.31 17.48
N ASP A 39 0.52 -0.98 18.49
CA ASP A 39 1.97 -1.01 18.74
C ASP A 39 2.74 -1.75 17.62
N ALA A 40 2.10 -2.72 16.99
CA ALA A 40 2.62 -3.41 15.81
C ALA A 40 1.93 -2.86 14.54
N VAL A 41 1.79 -3.66 13.50
CA VAL A 41 1.04 -3.33 12.30
C VAL A 41 -0.35 -3.94 12.36
N GLY A 42 -1.39 -3.12 12.19
CA GLY A 42 -2.77 -3.55 12.02
C GLY A 42 -3.26 -3.20 10.62
N TYR A 43 -4.10 -4.08 10.06
CA TYR A 43 -4.71 -3.90 8.75
C TYR A 43 -6.18 -4.32 8.77
N VAL A 44 -7.03 -3.48 8.20
CA VAL A 44 -8.45 -3.77 7.96
C VAL A 44 -8.76 -3.42 6.50
N PRO A 45 -9.23 -4.36 5.68
CA PRO A 45 -9.42 -4.13 4.24
C PRO A 45 -10.57 -3.19 3.89
N SER A 46 -11.58 -3.06 4.75
CA SER A 46 -12.77 -2.21 4.55
C SER A 46 -13.23 -1.67 5.90
N GLU A 47 -13.33 -0.34 6.01
CA GLU A 47 -13.74 0.39 7.21
C GLU A 47 -14.90 1.34 6.89
N ALA A 48 -16.05 1.08 7.50
CA ALA A 48 -17.27 1.83 7.22
C ALA A 48 -17.11 3.35 7.43
N ALA A 49 -16.36 3.76 8.46
CA ALA A 49 -16.11 5.17 8.73
C ALA A 49 -15.37 5.88 7.60
N LEU A 50 -14.46 5.18 6.90
CA LEU A 50 -13.73 5.71 5.75
C LEU A 50 -14.60 5.73 4.50
N GLU A 51 -15.42 4.70 4.30
CA GLU A 51 -16.31 4.56 3.16
C GLU A 51 -17.52 5.52 3.21
N ASN A 52 -17.82 6.11 4.37
CA ASN A 52 -18.85 7.14 4.54
C ASN A 52 -18.36 8.58 4.25
N THR A 53 -17.16 8.75 3.74
CA THR A 53 -16.59 10.06 3.39
C THR A 53 -16.93 10.45 1.94
N LYS A 54 -16.88 11.76 1.66
CA LYS A 54 -17.07 12.25 0.27
C LYS A 54 -15.99 11.74 -0.67
N LEU A 55 -14.77 11.60 -0.16
CA LEU A 55 -13.63 11.15 -0.96
C LEU A 55 -13.81 9.71 -1.45
N PHE A 56 -14.52 8.85 -0.72
CA PHE A 56 -14.82 7.49 -1.18
C PHE A 56 -15.46 7.47 -2.57
N GLY A 57 -16.55 8.22 -2.76
CA GLY A 57 -17.22 8.30 -4.05
C GLY A 57 -16.36 8.91 -5.15
N LEU A 58 -15.54 9.91 -4.82
CA LEU A 58 -14.62 10.54 -5.77
C LEU A 58 -13.53 9.58 -6.22
N LEU A 59 -12.94 8.82 -5.31
CA LEU A 59 -11.93 7.79 -5.64
C LEU A 59 -12.56 6.70 -6.51
N GLN A 60 -13.73 6.18 -6.13
CA GLN A 60 -14.41 5.17 -6.93
C GLN A 60 -14.69 5.64 -8.34
N ASN A 61 -15.25 6.85 -8.50
CA ASN A 61 -15.70 7.34 -9.80
C ASN A 61 -14.52 7.79 -10.68
N ASN A 62 -13.49 8.38 -10.11
CA ASN A 62 -12.38 8.96 -10.88
C ASN A 62 -11.15 8.04 -10.91
N ALA A 63 -10.62 7.64 -9.76
CA ALA A 63 -9.40 6.83 -9.68
C ALA A 63 -9.60 5.40 -10.21
N TYR A 64 -10.80 4.84 -10.00
CA TYR A 64 -11.14 3.48 -10.41
C TYR A 64 -12.19 3.39 -11.53
N GLY A 65 -12.52 4.51 -12.19
CA GLY A 65 -13.42 4.52 -13.34
C GLY A 65 -14.83 4.00 -13.07
N GLY A 66 -15.33 4.12 -11.84
CA GLY A 66 -16.65 3.63 -11.42
C GLY A 66 -16.68 2.16 -10.97
N MET A 67 -15.55 1.47 -10.99
CA MET A 67 -15.48 0.11 -10.44
C MET A 67 -15.69 0.15 -8.92
N PRO A 68 -16.37 -0.85 -8.34
CA PRO A 68 -16.52 -0.93 -6.88
C PRO A 68 -15.19 -1.01 -6.16
N VAL A 69 -15.00 -0.14 -5.17
CA VAL A 69 -13.80 -0.08 -4.33
C VAL A 69 -14.14 -0.28 -2.86
N GLN A 70 -13.12 -0.49 -2.08
CA GLN A 70 -13.15 -0.50 -0.62
C GLN A 70 -12.09 0.45 -0.09
N LEU A 71 -12.35 1.05 1.07
CA LEU A 71 -11.38 1.81 1.83
C LEU A 71 -11.14 1.12 3.17
N GLY A 72 -9.93 0.68 3.36
CA GLY A 72 -9.44 0.16 4.62
C GLY A 72 -8.32 1.01 5.18
N TRP A 73 -7.61 0.46 6.14
CA TRP A 73 -6.48 1.14 6.75
C TRP A 73 -5.35 0.17 7.11
N CYS A 74 -4.13 0.68 7.05
CA CYS A 74 -2.94 0.04 7.57
C CYS A 74 -2.27 1.03 8.52
N ASN A 75 -2.27 0.72 9.81
CA ASN A 75 -1.77 1.60 10.87
C ASN A 75 -0.77 0.87 11.74
N GLY A 76 0.15 1.59 12.33
CA GLY A 76 1.06 1.01 13.31
C GLY A 76 2.47 1.57 13.28
N HIS A 77 3.41 0.67 13.62
CA HIS A 77 4.83 0.95 13.74
C HIS A 77 5.60 -0.13 12.97
N ASN A 78 6.41 0.26 12.00
CA ASN A 78 7.25 -0.64 11.23
C ASN A 78 8.46 0.12 10.67
N THR A 79 9.63 -0.50 10.74
CA THR A 79 10.89 0.03 10.18
C THR A 79 11.61 -1.00 9.32
N LYS A 80 10.96 -2.12 9.02
CA LYS A 80 11.59 -3.27 8.35
C LYS A 80 10.83 -3.69 7.12
N LEU A 81 11.55 -4.24 6.16
CA LEU A 81 11.00 -5.01 5.08
C LEU A 81 10.66 -6.42 5.60
N ASN A 82 9.38 -6.74 5.71
CA ASN A 82 8.91 -8.04 6.20
C ASN A 82 8.57 -8.99 5.05
N CYS A 83 7.80 -8.50 4.07
CA CYS A 83 7.46 -9.19 2.84
C CYS A 83 7.07 -8.16 1.77
N LEU A 84 6.78 -8.61 0.58
CA LEU A 84 6.20 -7.83 -0.50
C LEU A 84 5.08 -8.62 -1.16
N GLU A 85 4.10 -7.91 -1.67
CA GLU A 85 2.94 -8.44 -2.39
C GLU A 85 2.61 -7.53 -3.56
N TYR A 86 1.77 -7.99 -4.48
CA TYR A 86 1.15 -7.17 -5.50
C TYR A 86 -0.31 -7.57 -5.71
N HIS A 87 -1.06 -6.70 -6.35
CA HIS A 87 -2.48 -6.89 -6.64
C HIS A 87 -2.75 -6.87 -8.14
N ARG A 88 -3.96 -7.28 -8.54
CA ARG A 88 -4.38 -7.25 -9.94
C ARG A 88 -4.77 -5.86 -10.42
N ASP A 89 -4.87 -4.88 -9.51
CA ASP A 89 -5.17 -3.49 -9.80
C ASP A 89 -4.32 -2.57 -8.92
N SER A 90 -4.33 -1.27 -9.23
CA SER A 90 -3.63 -0.27 -8.43
C SER A 90 -4.18 -0.18 -7.02
N GLU A 91 -3.29 0.07 -6.07
CA GLU A 91 -3.61 0.43 -4.69
C GLU A 91 -3.37 1.92 -4.48
N PHE A 92 -4.24 2.59 -3.71
CA PHE A 92 -4.00 3.97 -3.28
C PHE A 92 -3.67 4.02 -1.80
N ASN A 93 -2.63 4.78 -1.46
CA ASN A 93 -2.16 5.02 -0.11
C ASN A 93 -2.29 6.50 0.22
N ILE A 94 -2.99 6.84 1.31
CA ILE A 94 -3.17 8.23 1.78
C ILE A 94 -2.90 8.26 3.27
N GLY A 95 -1.80 8.90 3.67
CA GLY A 95 -1.35 8.91 5.06
C GLY A 95 -1.82 10.12 5.86
N LEU A 96 -2.17 9.89 7.14
CA LEU A 96 -2.36 10.96 8.12
C LEU A 96 -1.02 11.63 8.48
N TYR A 97 0.05 10.84 8.47
CA TYR A 97 1.44 11.25 8.70
C TYR A 97 2.30 10.92 7.49
N ASP A 98 3.51 11.46 7.45
CA ASP A 98 4.52 11.00 6.51
C ASP A 98 4.79 9.51 6.72
N PHE A 99 4.98 8.78 5.63
CA PHE A 99 5.31 7.35 5.67
C PHE A 99 6.27 6.98 4.54
N VAL A 100 6.86 5.80 4.63
CA VAL A 100 7.78 5.27 3.61
C VAL A 100 7.22 3.99 3.03
N LEU A 101 7.21 3.90 1.71
CA LEU A 101 6.93 2.69 0.94
C LEU A 101 8.24 2.04 0.52
N LEU A 102 8.34 0.73 0.73
CA LEU A 102 9.37 -0.13 0.18
C LEU A 102 8.76 -0.88 -1.00
N VAL A 103 9.31 -0.67 -2.20
CA VAL A 103 8.71 -1.15 -3.44
C VAL A 103 9.73 -1.82 -4.35
N ALA A 104 9.24 -2.72 -5.19
CA ALA A 104 9.97 -3.33 -6.29
C ALA A 104 9.01 -3.56 -7.46
N LYS A 105 9.47 -4.18 -8.52
CA LYS A 105 8.63 -4.52 -9.68
C LYS A 105 8.37 -6.01 -9.77
N GLU A 106 7.22 -6.37 -10.28
CA GLU A 106 6.87 -7.76 -10.57
C GLU A 106 7.90 -8.42 -11.51
N ASP A 107 8.39 -7.68 -12.51
CA ASP A 107 9.40 -8.15 -13.46
C ASP A 107 10.82 -8.27 -12.88
N ASP A 108 11.05 -7.80 -11.65
CA ASP A 108 12.28 -8.07 -10.89
C ASP A 108 12.30 -9.48 -10.24
N ILE A 109 11.16 -10.20 -10.28
CA ILE A 109 11.07 -11.56 -9.73
C ILE A 109 11.70 -12.55 -10.70
N VAL A 110 12.66 -13.32 -10.23
CA VAL A 110 13.32 -14.37 -11.00
C VAL A 110 13.19 -15.69 -10.23
N ASP A 111 12.62 -16.71 -10.87
CA ASP A 111 12.40 -18.04 -10.27
C ASP A 111 11.68 -17.97 -8.89
N GLY A 112 10.65 -17.11 -8.78
CA GLY A 112 9.88 -16.89 -7.56
C GLY A 112 10.64 -16.18 -6.45
N LYS A 113 11.76 -15.53 -6.74
CA LYS A 113 12.61 -14.82 -5.77
C LYS A 113 12.85 -13.38 -6.22
N LEU A 114 12.87 -12.48 -5.25
CA LEU A 114 13.24 -11.09 -5.44
C LEU A 114 14.59 -10.81 -4.80
N ASP A 115 15.52 -10.25 -5.57
CA ASP A 115 16.75 -9.68 -5.02
C ASP A 115 16.42 -8.39 -4.24
N THR A 116 16.69 -8.39 -2.93
CA THR A 116 16.40 -7.24 -2.07
C THR A 116 17.18 -5.99 -2.44
N SER A 117 18.26 -6.09 -3.22
CA SER A 117 18.97 -4.94 -3.77
C SER A 117 18.13 -4.11 -4.75
N LYS A 118 17.12 -4.72 -5.36
CA LYS A 118 16.17 -4.07 -6.28
C LYS A 118 15.14 -3.19 -5.59
N ILE A 119 14.96 -3.36 -4.27
CA ILE A 119 13.95 -2.63 -3.53
C ILE A 119 14.33 -1.16 -3.40
N MET A 120 13.39 -0.29 -3.74
CA MET A 120 13.48 1.16 -3.61
C MET A 120 12.64 1.65 -2.44
N ALA A 121 13.08 2.71 -1.78
CA ALA A 121 12.37 3.35 -0.68
C ALA A 121 11.88 4.74 -1.11
N PHE A 122 10.59 5.00 -0.93
CA PHE A 122 9.97 6.28 -1.26
C PHE A 122 9.18 6.83 -0.08
N LYS A 123 9.44 8.10 0.24
CA LYS A 123 8.71 8.84 1.27
C LYS A 123 7.54 9.59 0.64
N ALA A 124 6.34 9.37 1.19
CA ALA A 124 5.15 10.18 0.95
C ALA A 124 4.94 11.14 2.12
N LYS A 125 4.42 12.33 1.82
CA LYS A 125 4.02 13.29 2.85
C LYS A 125 2.59 13.04 3.29
N ALA A 126 2.26 13.48 4.50
CA ALA A 126 0.89 13.52 4.97
C ALA A 126 -0.04 14.17 3.93
N GLY A 127 -1.14 13.52 3.60
CA GLY A 127 -2.12 14.00 2.63
C GLY A 127 -1.82 13.73 1.16
N ASP A 128 -0.62 13.25 0.82
CA ASP A 128 -0.35 12.79 -0.56
C ASP A 128 -1.28 11.63 -0.92
N VAL A 129 -1.87 11.71 -2.13
CA VAL A 129 -2.69 10.62 -2.70
C VAL A 129 -1.81 9.82 -3.63
N VAL A 130 -1.29 8.72 -3.14
CA VAL A 130 -0.27 7.92 -3.81
C VAL A 130 -0.89 6.68 -4.44
N GLU A 131 -0.89 6.60 -5.77
CA GLU A 131 -1.21 5.39 -6.51
C GLU A 131 0.04 4.52 -6.62
N VAL A 132 -0.09 3.27 -6.21
CA VAL A 132 0.89 2.20 -6.42
C VAL A 132 0.35 1.30 -7.54
N TYR A 133 1.07 1.18 -8.64
CA TYR A 133 0.61 0.42 -9.81
C TYR A 133 0.46 -1.08 -9.51
N ALA A 134 -0.43 -1.75 -10.26
CA ALA A 134 -0.71 -3.18 -10.10
C ALA A 134 0.56 -4.06 -10.13
N THR A 135 1.54 -3.71 -10.97
CA THR A 135 2.82 -4.43 -11.11
C THR A 135 3.88 -4.04 -10.07
N THR A 136 3.54 -3.17 -9.13
CA THR A 136 4.47 -2.72 -8.09
C THR A 136 4.31 -3.58 -6.86
N LEU A 137 5.39 -4.26 -6.50
CA LEU A 137 5.48 -4.98 -5.23
C LEU A 137 5.56 -3.99 -4.07
N HIS A 138 4.76 -4.19 -3.05
CA HIS A 138 4.69 -3.37 -1.84
C HIS A 138 4.21 -4.21 -0.67
N TYR A 139 4.17 -3.62 0.52
CA TYR A 139 3.59 -4.19 1.73
C TYR A 139 3.24 -3.07 2.71
N ALA A 140 2.99 -3.42 3.98
CA ALA A 140 2.72 -2.44 5.02
C ALA A 140 3.74 -1.30 5.00
N PRO A 141 3.30 -0.04 5.13
CA PRO A 141 4.20 1.11 5.20
C PRO A 141 5.22 1.02 6.32
N CYS A 142 6.28 1.80 6.20
CA CYS A 142 7.21 2.06 7.29
C CYS A 142 7.01 3.46 7.86
N ASN A 143 7.39 3.64 9.13
CA ASN A 143 7.51 4.95 9.73
C ASN A 143 8.45 5.84 8.91
N ALA A 144 8.12 7.14 8.81
CA ALA A 144 9.02 8.11 8.19
C ALA A 144 10.23 8.45 9.07
N THR A 145 10.11 8.24 10.38
CA THR A 145 11.18 8.44 11.38
C THR A 145 11.27 7.21 12.28
N LYS A 146 12.43 7.00 12.91
CA LYS A 146 12.71 5.81 13.72
C LYS A 146 11.68 5.58 14.83
N ASP A 147 11.27 6.65 15.51
CA ASP A 147 10.35 6.61 16.65
C ASP A 147 8.93 7.09 16.26
N GLY A 148 8.65 7.14 14.96
CA GLY A 148 7.36 7.56 14.43
C GLY A 148 6.36 6.42 14.33
N CYS A 149 5.24 6.73 13.73
CA CYS A 149 4.16 5.79 13.41
C CYS A 149 3.62 6.10 12.01
N PHE A 150 2.72 5.26 11.53
CA PHE A 150 1.94 5.55 10.34
C PHE A 150 0.46 5.20 10.55
N LYS A 151 -0.41 5.99 9.94
CA LYS A 151 -1.83 5.70 9.74
C LYS A 151 -2.14 6.00 8.28
N VAL A 152 -2.46 4.97 7.52
CA VAL A 152 -2.59 5.07 6.06
C VAL A 152 -3.90 4.44 5.62
N VAL A 153 -4.70 5.20 4.86
CA VAL A 153 -5.86 4.67 4.14
C VAL A 153 -5.36 3.86 2.97
N ILE A 154 -5.93 2.65 2.82
CA ILE A 154 -5.67 1.75 1.72
C ILE A 154 -6.94 1.63 0.88
N ALA A 155 -6.86 2.05 -0.38
CA ALA A 155 -7.94 1.88 -1.36
C ALA A 155 -7.58 0.78 -2.35
N LEU A 156 -8.49 -0.14 -2.56
CA LEU A 156 -8.35 -1.29 -3.47
C LEU A 156 -9.72 -1.63 -4.10
N PRO A 157 -9.76 -2.37 -5.20
CA PRO A 157 -11.01 -2.95 -5.69
C PRO A 157 -11.71 -3.76 -4.60
N LYS A 158 -13.03 -3.64 -4.54
CA LYS A 158 -13.85 -4.32 -3.53
C LYS A 158 -13.65 -5.84 -3.55
N GLY A 159 -13.36 -6.40 -2.37
CA GLY A 159 -13.08 -7.83 -2.20
C GLY A 159 -11.60 -8.20 -2.17
N THR A 160 -10.70 -7.27 -2.50
CA THR A 160 -9.24 -7.50 -2.37
C THR A 160 -8.89 -7.72 -0.90
N ASN A 161 -7.99 -8.67 -0.62
CA ASN A 161 -7.59 -9.06 0.74
C ASN A 161 -8.75 -9.54 1.64
N GLY A 162 -9.86 -9.91 1.02
CA GLY A 162 -10.99 -10.55 1.71
C GLY A 162 -10.81 -12.06 1.83
N ALA A 163 -11.92 -12.76 2.12
CA ALA A 163 -11.92 -14.22 2.14
C ALA A 163 -11.50 -14.78 0.76
N LYS A 164 -10.66 -15.82 0.77
CA LYS A 164 -10.27 -16.51 -0.47
C LYS A 164 -11.51 -16.97 -1.22
N PRO A 165 -11.68 -16.58 -2.50
CA PRO A 165 -12.80 -17.03 -3.30
C PRO A 165 -12.74 -18.55 -3.50
N ASN A 166 -13.92 -19.18 -3.65
CA ASN A 166 -14.00 -20.61 -3.94
C ASN A 166 -13.72 -20.87 -5.43
N ILE A 167 -12.46 -20.71 -5.80
CA ILE A 167 -11.96 -20.96 -7.15
C ILE A 167 -10.76 -21.88 -7.10
N THR A 168 -10.53 -22.60 -8.19
CA THR A 168 -9.29 -23.37 -8.41
C THR A 168 -8.50 -22.64 -9.48
N PRO A 169 -7.40 -21.94 -9.14
CA PRO A 169 -6.57 -21.29 -10.14
C PRO A 169 -5.83 -22.34 -10.97
N VAL A 170 -5.51 -21.99 -12.21
CA VAL A 170 -4.66 -22.81 -13.07
C VAL A 170 -3.20 -22.71 -12.63
N TYR A 171 -2.79 -21.53 -12.20
CA TYR A 171 -1.45 -21.24 -11.67
C TYR A 171 -1.60 -20.56 -10.31
N ASP A 172 -0.64 -20.76 -9.40
CA ASP A 172 -0.65 -20.14 -8.07
C ASP A 172 -0.64 -18.61 -8.14
N GLU A 173 0.04 -18.04 -9.13
CA GLU A 173 0.09 -16.59 -9.39
C GLU A 173 -1.25 -16.01 -9.86
N ASP A 174 -2.20 -16.84 -10.28
CA ASP A 174 -3.56 -16.37 -10.61
C ASP A 174 -4.36 -15.96 -9.38
N LEU A 175 -3.92 -16.35 -8.19
CA LEU A 175 -4.42 -15.76 -6.95
C LEU A 175 -3.93 -14.32 -6.87
N SER A 176 -4.82 -13.40 -6.55
CA SER A 176 -4.57 -11.96 -6.62
C SER A 176 -3.52 -11.44 -5.63
N LEU A 177 -3.01 -12.27 -4.75
CA LEU A 177 -2.06 -11.89 -3.72
C LEU A 177 -0.88 -12.85 -3.74
N ILE A 178 0.32 -12.32 -3.95
CA ILE A 178 1.58 -13.06 -3.82
C ILE A 178 2.39 -12.43 -2.71
N HIS A 179 2.74 -13.25 -1.72
CA HIS A 179 3.67 -12.90 -0.66
C HIS A 179 5.06 -13.39 -1.04
N ILE A 180 5.97 -12.45 -1.23
CA ILE A 180 7.38 -12.75 -1.45
C ILE A 180 8.11 -12.48 -0.14
N SER A 181 8.42 -13.56 0.59
CA SER A 181 9.26 -13.45 1.78
C SER A 181 10.71 -13.25 1.38
N GLU A 182 11.44 -12.44 2.15
CA GLU A 182 12.90 -12.38 2.00
C GLU A 182 13.49 -13.79 2.06
N PRO A 183 14.45 -14.12 1.17
CA PRO A 183 15.24 -15.31 1.37
C PRO A 183 15.92 -15.21 2.73
N THR A 184 15.63 -16.13 3.60
CA THR A 184 16.30 -16.26 4.90
C THR A 184 17.79 -16.13 4.66
N ARG A 185 18.42 -15.09 5.21
CA ARG A 185 19.88 -15.01 5.25
C ARG A 185 20.37 -16.33 5.85
N ARG A 186 21.03 -17.15 5.04
CA ARG A 186 21.80 -18.25 5.60
C ARG A 186 22.80 -17.59 6.55
N ARG A 187 22.61 -17.83 7.84
CA ARG A 187 23.64 -17.55 8.81
C ARG A 187 24.81 -18.45 8.44
N GLY A 188 25.87 -17.84 7.91
CA GLY A 188 27.16 -18.47 7.83
C GLY A 188 27.81 -18.47 9.20
#